data_1b8e71cad4adac36e4dacf0e8df170f7
#
_entry.id   1b8e71cad4adac36e4dacf0e8df170f7
#
_cell.length_a   1.000
_cell.length_b   1.000
_cell.length_c   1.000
_cell.angle_alpha   90.00
_cell.angle_beta   90.00
_cell.angle_gamma   90.00
#
_symmetry.space_group_name_H-M   'P 1'
#
loop_
_entity.id
_entity.type
_entity.pdbx_description
1 polymer ?
#
loop_
_entity_poly.entity_id
_entity_poly.type
_entity_poly.pdbx_seq_one_letter_code
_entity_poly.pdbx_strand_id
1 'polypeptide(L)'
;MDPTWEPRTYRITRADLVAYAAASGDHNPIHQDEDVARGVGLPGVIAHGMYTLALAARYVDEQVGETGRIAQIGAKFTRPVVVPAEGAEVVVSGEHRDERTIALTVTCAGETVLGGATAVLRG
;
A
#
# COMPACT_ATOMS: atom_id res chain seq x y z
N MET A 1 7.61 -14.46 22.21
CA MET A 1 6.94 -13.98 20.98
C MET A 1 7.85 -13.02 20.24
N ASP A 2 8.08 -13.27 18.98
CA ASP A 2 8.84 -12.34 18.16
C ASP A 2 7.95 -11.12 17.84
N PRO A 3 8.35 -9.88 18.20
CA PRO A 3 7.55 -8.70 17.92
C PRO A 3 7.55 -8.31 16.44
N THR A 4 8.46 -8.84 15.63
CA THR A 4 8.56 -8.52 14.20
C THR A 4 7.82 -9.54 13.35
N TRP A 5 7.20 -9.05 12.29
CA TRP A 5 6.53 -9.87 11.30
C TRP A 5 7.40 -9.99 10.04
N GLU A 6 7.37 -11.15 9.40
CA GLU A 6 8.10 -11.38 8.17
C GLU A 6 7.62 -10.42 7.07
N PRO A 7 8.54 -9.79 6.32
CA PRO A 7 8.15 -8.95 5.20
C PRO A 7 7.43 -9.76 4.12
N ARG A 8 6.53 -9.11 3.41
CA ARG A 8 5.88 -9.67 2.21
C ARG A 8 5.96 -8.68 1.06
N THR A 9 6.11 -9.23 -0.14
CA THR A 9 6.15 -8.46 -1.37
C THR A 9 4.83 -8.65 -2.11
N TYR A 10 4.22 -7.52 -2.51
CA TYR A 10 2.99 -7.50 -3.30
C TYR A 10 3.30 -6.87 -4.65
N ARG A 11 2.94 -7.55 -5.71
CA ARG A 11 3.11 -7.03 -7.06
C ARG A 11 1.89 -6.20 -7.44
N ILE A 12 2.12 -5.00 -7.98
CA ILE A 12 1.08 -4.14 -8.52
C ILE A 12 1.29 -4.04 -10.03
N THR A 13 0.25 -4.28 -10.80
CA THR A 13 0.27 -4.13 -12.26
C THR A 13 -0.63 -2.98 -12.68
N ARG A 14 -0.45 -2.47 -13.90
CA ARG A 14 -1.36 -1.44 -14.44
C ARG A 14 -2.78 -1.98 -14.60
N ALA A 15 -2.94 -3.27 -14.87
CA ALA A 15 -4.25 -3.91 -14.90
C ALA A 15 -4.95 -3.85 -13.53
N ASP A 16 -4.20 -3.99 -12.45
CA ASP A 16 -4.74 -3.84 -11.09
C ASP A 16 -5.28 -2.42 -10.86
N LEU A 17 -4.61 -1.40 -11.38
CA LEU A 17 -5.04 -0.01 -11.23
C LEU A 17 -6.32 0.27 -12.01
N VAL A 18 -6.46 -0.31 -13.19
CA VAL A 18 -7.70 -0.21 -13.98
C VAL A 18 -8.86 -0.86 -13.23
N ALA A 19 -8.65 -2.06 -12.68
CA ALA A 19 -9.65 -2.76 -11.89
C ALA A 19 -10.04 -1.98 -10.64
N TYR A 20 -9.05 -1.40 -9.95
CA TYR A 20 -9.30 -0.60 -8.76
C TYR A 20 -10.06 0.69 -9.09
N ALA A 21 -9.73 1.36 -10.18
CA ALA A 21 -10.45 2.55 -10.63
C ALA A 21 -11.93 2.23 -10.86
N ALA A 22 -12.22 1.10 -11.49
CA ALA A 22 -13.59 0.66 -11.73
C ALA A 22 -14.34 0.36 -10.44
N ALA A 23 -13.67 -0.28 -9.46
CA ALA A 23 -14.28 -0.65 -8.19
C ALA A 23 -14.47 0.54 -7.25
N SER A 24 -13.51 1.46 -7.21
CA SER A 24 -13.52 2.61 -6.29
C SER A 24 -14.24 3.83 -6.83
N GLY A 25 -14.41 3.92 -8.15
CA GLY A 25 -14.92 5.12 -8.82
C GLY A 25 -13.87 6.21 -8.98
N ASP A 26 -12.62 5.98 -8.61
CA ASP A 26 -11.53 6.94 -8.79
C ASP A 26 -10.88 6.74 -10.16
N HIS A 27 -11.35 7.51 -11.14
CA HIS A 27 -10.90 7.44 -12.52
C HIS A 27 -9.89 8.52 -12.90
N ASN A 28 -9.16 9.08 -11.90
CA ASN A 28 -8.15 10.07 -12.21
C ASN A 28 -7.12 9.48 -13.19
N PRO A 29 -6.91 10.10 -14.35
CA PRO A 29 -6.07 9.51 -15.40
C PRO A 29 -4.59 9.36 -15.03
N ILE A 30 -4.11 9.98 -13.96
CA ILE A 30 -2.74 9.76 -13.48
C ILE A 30 -2.47 8.31 -13.08
N HIS A 31 -3.51 7.53 -12.84
CA HIS A 31 -3.40 6.11 -12.48
C HIS A 31 -3.50 5.18 -13.70
N GLN A 32 -3.74 5.72 -14.90
CA GLN A 32 -4.00 4.90 -16.07
C GLN A 32 -3.28 5.38 -17.34
N ASP A 33 -2.96 6.66 -17.44
CA ASP A 33 -2.40 7.29 -18.65
C ASP A 33 -1.02 7.88 -18.34
N GLU A 34 0.01 7.31 -18.96
CA GLU A 34 1.40 7.75 -18.74
C GLU A 34 1.64 9.19 -19.20
N ASP A 35 1.09 9.58 -20.34
CA ASP A 35 1.28 10.93 -20.86
C ASP A 35 0.64 11.97 -19.94
N VAL A 36 -0.55 11.68 -19.43
CA VAL A 36 -1.22 12.57 -18.47
C VAL A 36 -0.43 12.65 -17.17
N ALA A 37 0.03 11.52 -16.65
CA ALA A 37 0.84 11.49 -15.42
C ALA A 37 2.12 12.32 -15.57
N ARG A 38 2.86 12.12 -16.67
CA ARG A 38 4.08 12.89 -16.97
C ARG A 38 3.78 14.37 -17.18
N GLY A 39 2.65 14.68 -17.83
CA GLY A 39 2.23 16.05 -18.08
C GLY A 39 1.96 16.87 -16.82
N VAL A 40 1.63 16.23 -15.72
CA VAL A 40 1.45 16.91 -14.41
C VAL A 40 2.69 16.79 -13.50
N GLY A 41 3.81 16.33 -14.05
CA GLY A 41 5.09 16.29 -13.32
C GLY A 41 5.39 14.98 -12.60
N LEU A 42 4.61 13.94 -12.83
CA LEU A 42 4.89 12.62 -12.26
C LEU A 42 5.84 11.83 -13.16
N PRO A 43 6.63 10.89 -12.61
CA PRO A 43 7.56 10.10 -13.42
C PRO A 43 6.87 9.06 -14.29
N GLY A 44 5.60 8.79 -14.08
CA GLY A 44 4.80 7.84 -14.82
C GLY A 44 3.48 7.57 -14.13
N VAL A 45 2.78 6.51 -14.56
CA VAL A 45 1.53 6.07 -13.91
C VAL A 45 1.81 5.71 -12.45
N ILE A 46 0.95 6.19 -11.55
CA ILE A 46 1.08 5.90 -10.11
C ILE A 46 -0.13 5.13 -9.61
N ALA A 47 0.09 4.33 -8.56
CA ALA A 47 -0.98 3.62 -7.86
C ALA A 47 -1.83 4.60 -7.05
N HIS A 48 -3.12 4.29 -6.91
CA HIS A 48 -3.99 5.00 -5.98
C HIS A 48 -3.42 4.84 -4.55
N GLY A 49 -3.36 5.93 -3.78
CA GLY A 49 -2.87 5.88 -2.41
C GLY A 49 -3.65 4.87 -1.56
N MET A 50 -4.98 4.87 -1.68
CA MET A 50 -5.84 3.93 -0.96
C MET A 50 -5.61 2.48 -1.38
N TYR A 51 -5.19 2.22 -2.61
CA TYR A 51 -4.81 0.88 -3.04
C TYR A 51 -3.59 0.39 -2.26
N THR A 52 -2.57 1.23 -2.13
CA THR A 52 -1.36 0.89 -1.38
C THR A 52 -1.67 0.68 0.10
N LEU A 53 -2.53 1.52 0.68
CA LEU A 53 -2.97 1.35 2.07
C LEU A 53 -3.75 0.04 2.24
N ALA A 54 -4.56 -0.35 1.26
CA ALA A 54 -5.29 -1.62 1.29
C ALA A 54 -4.34 -2.82 1.27
N LEU A 55 -3.21 -2.74 0.57
CA LEU A 55 -2.17 -3.79 0.63
C LEU A 55 -1.61 -3.93 2.04
N ALA A 56 -1.37 -2.82 2.73
CA ALA A 56 -0.92 -2.84 4.12
C ALA A 56 -1.96 -3.49 5.03
N ALA A 57 -3.23 -3.20 4.84
CA ALA A 57 -4.32 -3.83 5.58
C ALA A 57 -4.39 -5.34 5.32
N ARG A 58 -4.25 -5.74 4.06
CA ARG A 58 -4.20 -7.16 3.68
C ARG A 58 -3.04 -7.88 4.37
N TYR A 59 -1.88 -7.24 4.41
CA TYR A 59 -0.71 -7.79 5.09
C TYR A 59 -1.01 -8.05 6.57
N VAL A 60 -1.65 -7.11 7.25
CA VAL A 60 -2.02 -7.26 8.67
C VAL A 60 -2.98 -8.45 8.83
N ASP A 61 -4.01 -8.54 7.99
CA ASP A 61 -4.95 -9.67 8.02
C ASP A 61 -4.23 -11.01 7.85
N GLU A 62 -3.28 -11.07 6.92
CA GLU A 62 -2.50 -12.29 6.65
C GLU A 62 -1.62 -12.68 7.83
N GLN A 63 -0.99 -11.70 8.51
CA GLN A 63 -0.14 -11.96 9.67
C GLN A 63 -0.95 -12.37 10.89
N VAL A 64 -2.12 -11.76 11.09
CA VAL A 64 -3.03 -12.11 12.19
C VAL A 64 -3.71 -13.45 11.95
N GLY A 65 -3.93 -13.82 10.69
CA GLY A 65 -4.56 -15.08 10.30
C GLY A 65 -6.07 -15.04 10.19
N GLU A 66 -6.68 -13.85 10.30
CA GLU A 66 -8.11 -13.66 10.14
C GLU A 66 -8.43 -12.24 9.71
N THR A 67 -9.58 -12.03 9.11
CA THR A 67 -10.06 -10.70 8.74
C THR A 67 -10.92 -10.10 9.86
N GLY A 68 -11.11 -8.78 9.82
CA GLY A 68 -11.98 -8.10 10.78
C GLY A 68 -11.34 -7.74 12.10
N ARG A 69 -10.03 -7.96 12.26
CA ARG A 69 -9.32 -7.59 13.49
C ARG A 69 -8.80 -6.16 13.49
N ILE A 70 -8.71 -5.51 12.33
CA ILE A 70 -8.24 -4.13 12.26
C ILE A 70 -9.35 -3.19 12.71
N ALA A 71 -9.11 -2.47 13.81
CA ALA A 71 -10.01 -1.43 14.28
C ALA A 71 -9.70 -0.10 13.60
N GLN A 72 -8.42 0.16 13.32
CA GLN A 72 -7.98 1.41 12.72
C GLN A 72 -6.69 1.17 11.94
N ILE A 73 -6.56 1.80 10.78
CA ILE A 73 -5.33 1.82 10.01
C ILE A 73 -5.16 3.19 9.40
N GLY A 74 -3.96 3.71 9.38
CA GLY A 74 -3.67 5.02 8.82
C GLY A 74 -2.22 5.18 8.45
N ALA A 75 -1.96 6.14 7.57
CA ALA A 75 -0.62 6.48 7.13
C ALA A 75 -0.64 7.83 6.43
N LYS A 76 0.55 8.38 6.19
CA LYS A 76 0.73 9.54 5.31
C LYS A 76 1.26 9.04 3.97
N PHE A 77 0.72 9.58 2.88
CA PHE A 77 1.22 9.27 1.54
C PHE A 77 2.45 10.14 1.29
N THR A 78 3.63 9.54 1.43
CA THR A 78 4.90 10.28 1.39
C THR A 78 5.51 10.34 0.00
N ARG A 79 5.36 9.28 -0.79
CA ARG A 79 5.85 9.19 -2.17
C ARG A 79 4.88 8.41 -3.02
N PRO A 80 4.71 8.77 -4.31
CA PRO A 80 3.90 7.98 -5.21
C PRO A 80 4.53 6.61 -5.47
N VAL A 81 3.70 5.60 -5.63
CA VAL A 81 4.13 4.28 -6.10
C VAL A 81 4.05 4.29 -7.62
N VAL A 82 5.18 4.41 -8.29
CA VAL A 82 5.24 4.39 -9.75
C VAL A 82 5.07 2.97 -10.24
N VAL A 83 4.13 2.76 -11.18
CA VAL A 83 3.82 1.44 -11.73
C VAL A 83 4.19 1.44 -13.22
N PRO A 84 5.41 0.98 -13.58
CA PRO A 84 5.79 0.86 -14.97
C PRO A 84 5.02 -0.28 -15.67
N ALA A 85 5.18 -0.39 -17.00
CA ALA A 85 4.46 -1.40 -17.78
C ALA A 85 4.69 -2.82 -17.27
N GLU A 86 5.91 -3.12 -16.79
CA GLU A 86 6.26 -4.43 -16.22
C GLU A 86 5.75 -4.63 -14.78
N GLY A 87 5.16 -3.62 -14.18
CA GLY A 87 4.65 -3.69 -12.82
C GLY A 87 5.63 -3.17 -11.77
N ALA A 88 5.16 -3.06 -10.53
CA ALA A 88 5.95 -2.64 -9.39
C ALA A 88 5.81 -3.63 -8.25
N GLU A 89 6.76 -3.63 -7.33
CA GLU A 89 6.71 -4.45 -6.13
C GLU A 89 6.69 -3.55 -4.90
N VAL A 90 5.72 -3.79 -4.02
CA VAL A 90 5.59 -3.10 -2.73
C VAL A 90 5.91 -4.09 -1.63
N VAL A 91 6.83 -3.74 -0.77
CA VAL A 91 7.23 -4.58 0.37
C VAL A 91 6.60 -4.02 1.64
N VAL A 92 5.90 -4.87 2.37
CA VAL A 92 5.27 -4.52 3.64
C VAL A 92 5.88 -5.36 4.73
N SER A 93 6.29 -4.71 5.81
CA SER A 93 6.75 -5.37 7.02
C SER A 93 6.09 -4.72 8.23
N GLY A 94 6.14 -5.36 9.37
CA GLY A 94 5.51 -4.84 10.56
C GLY A 94 6.19 -5.31 11.83
N GLU A 95 5.93 -4.56 12.90
CA GLU A 95 6.39 -4.93 14.22
C GLU A 95 5.39 -4.45 15.29
N HIS A 96 5.19 -5.26 16.31
CA HIS A 96 4.36 -4.89 17.45
C HIS A 96 5.02 -3.78 18.26
N ARG A 97 4.30 -2.69 18.48
CA ARG A 97 4.68 -1.69 19.47
C ARG A 97 4.11 -2.04 20.84
N ASP A 98 2.91 -2.61 20.84
CA ASP A 98 2.24 -3.18 21.99
C ASP A 98 1.31 -4.31 21.49
N GLU A 99 0.46 -4.84 22.36
CA GLU A 99 -0.41 -5.97 22.00
C GLU A 99 -1.34 -5.72 20.84
N ARG A 100 -1.74 -4.47 20.62
CA ARG A 100 -2.74 -4.10 19.61
C ARG A 100 -2.22 -3.18 18.53
N THR A 101 -1.07 -2.55 18.71
CA THR A 101 -0.55 -1.55 17.78
C THR A 101 0.62 -2.12 17.00
N ILE A 102 0.47 -2.09 15.68
CA ILE A 102 1.48 -2.57 14.74
C ILE A 102 2.05 -1.38 13.98
N ALA A 103 3.35 -1.19 14.06
CA ALA A 103 4.04 -0.23 13.21
C ALA A 103 4.34 -0.92 11.88
N LEU A 104 3.94 -0.30 10.79
CA LEU A 104 4.11 -0.84 9.44
C LEU A 104 5.18 -0.07 8.68
N THR A 105 5.97 -0.77 7.89
CA THR A 105 6.90 -0.19 6.94
C THR A 105 6.47 -0.63 5.55
N VAL A 106 6.21 0.34 4.68
CA VAL A 106 5.74 0.08 3.31
C VAL A 106 6.67 0.80 2.35
N THR A 107 7.39 0.02 1.55
CA THR A 107 8.39 0.54 0.62
C THR A 107 8.13 0.09 -0.81
N CYS A 108 8.60 0.89 -1.75
CA CYS A 108 8.64 0.54 -3.17
C CYS A 108 9.96 1.04 -3.74
N ALA A 109 10.68 0.20 -4.44
CA ALA A 109 12.01 0.52 -4.98
C ALA A 109 12.97 1.05 -3.90
N GLY A 110 12.88 0.51 -2.68
CA GLY A 110 13.73 0.89 -1.55
C GLY A 110 13.33 2.18 -0.84
N GLU A 111 12.27 2.86 -1.26
CA GLU A 111 11.82 4.12 -0.67
C GLU A 111 10.49 3.96 0.07
N THR A 112 10.37 4.61 1.22
CA THR A 112 9.13 4.61 2.00
C THR A 112 8.03 5.35 1.25
N VAL A 113 6.92 4.68 0.99
CA VAL A 113 5.77 5.25 0.27
C VAL A 113 4.60 5.58 1.20
N LEU A 114 4.50 4.92 2.36
CA LEU A 114 3.56 5.27 3.41
C LEU A 114 4.33 5.61 4.68
N GLY A 115 4.25 6.85 5.12
CA GLY A 115 4.93 7.32 6.32
C GLY A 115 4.07 7.15 7.57
N GLY A 116 4.68 6.79 8.70
CA GLY A 116 3.98 6.64 9.96
C GLY A 116 2.84 5.64 9.93
N ALA A 117 2.94 4.62 9.08
CA ALA A 117 1.87 3.65 8.90
C ALA A 117 1.66 2.82 10.17
N THR A 118 0.43 2.73 10.62
CA THR A 118 0.09 2.04 11.87
C THR A 118 -1.26 1.35 11.72
N ALA A 119 -1.36 0.15 12.28
CA ALA A 119 -2.64 -0.55 12.42
C ALA A 119 -2.91 -0.81 13.90
N VAL A 120 -4.16 -0.64 14.31
CA VAL A 120 -4.60 -0.94 15.66
C VAL A 120 -5.61 -2.09 15.57
N LEU A 121 -5.34 -3.15 16.31
CA LEU A 121 -6.20 -4.34 16.33
C LEU A 121 -7.30 -4.22 17.37
N ARG A 122 -8.41 -4.89 17.11
CA ARG A 122 -9.51 -5.00 18.08
C ARG A 122 -9.06 -5.84 19.26
N GLY A 123 -9.62 -5.54 20.38
CA GLY A 123 -9.39 -6.31 21.60
C GLY A 123 -10.06 -7.67 21.62
#